data_fddaf6ce0c99f372e8e4c26544516e8f
#
_entry.id   fddaf6ce0c99f372e8e4c26544516e8f
#
_cell.length_a   1.000
_cell.length_b   1.000
_cell.length_c   1.000
_cell.angle_alpha   90.00
_cell.angle_beta   90.00
_cell.angle_gamma   90.00
#
_symmetry.space_group_name_H-M   'P 1'
#
loop_
_entity.id
_entity.type
_entity.pdbx_description
1 polymer ?
#
loop_
_entity_poly.entity_id
_entity_poly.type
_entity_poly.pdbx_seq_one_letter_code
_entity_poly.pdbx_strand_id
1 'polypeptide(L)'
;VLNYVVSPDYIRDAVAHVGVGAEKAGRTIGEIDLPELLVCSLSDDDPAEAVRTGKSLVAYYLGTEPHIMEASGADPELVDRVKEVVGWPATEADYRRAADLIPDDLARSLMAVGTATQCRDTVAEYVDAGVTCPILYPLMDDMVPVIDAFSDWSP
;
A
#
# COMPACT_ATOMS: atom_id res chain seq x y z
N VAL A 1 -3.70 14.62 -0.45
CA VAL A 1 -3.67 13.16 -0.67
C VAL A 1 -2.44 12.62 0.01
N LEU A 2 -2.60 11.59 0.83
CA LEU A 2 -1.50 10.86 1.45
C LEU A 2 -0.79 9.98 0.39
N ASN A 3 0.46 9.61 0.67
CA ASN A 3 1.22 8.79 -0.25
C ASN A 3 0.70 7.33 -0.25
N TYR A 4 0.86 6.60 -1.35
CA TYR A 4 0.41 5.21 -1.50
C TYR A 4 1.59 4.22 -1.49
N VAL A 5 1.29 2.93 -1.29
CA VAL A 5 2.28 1.86 -1.05
C VAL A 5 3.16 2.20 0.16
N VAL A 6 2.52 2.60 1.24
CA VAL A 6 3.14 2.94 2.53
C VAL A 6 2.39 2.23 3.66
N SER A 7 3.06 1.98 4.79
CA SER A 7 2.43 1.29 5.92
C SER A 7 1.46 2.18 6.71
N PRO A 8 0.50 1.60 7.48
CA PRO A 8 -0.33 2.36 8.40
C PRO A 8 0.47 3.19 9.42
N ASP A 9 1.65 2.73 9.84
CA ASP A 9 2.52 3.49 10.74
C ASP A 9 3.07 4.75 10.07
N TYR A 10 3.51 4.65 8.81
CA TYR A 10 3.89 5.82 8.01
C TYR A 10 2.73 6.81 7.90
N ILE A 11 1.50 6.33 7.70
CA ILE A 11 0.31 7.19 7.65
C ILE A 11 0.06 7.89 8.98
N ARG A 12 0.18 7.20 10.13
CA ARG A 12 0.02 7.84 11.46
C ARG A 12 1.00 8.99 11.64
N ASP A 13 2.26 8.81 11.24
CA ASP A 13 3.28 9.86 11.30
C ASP A 13 2.95 11.02 10.36
N ALA A 14 2.52 10.72 9.12
CA ALA A 14 2.12 11.75 8.16
C ALA A 14 0.91 12.57 8.67
N VAL A 15 -0.10 11.91 9.23
CA VAL A 15 -1.29 12.57 9.83
C VAL A 15 -0.88 13.45 11.00
N ALA A 16 0.03 13.01 11.86
CA ALA A 16 0.54 13.82 12.96
C ALA A 16 1.23 15.10 12.44
N HIS A 17 2.04 14.99 11.38
CA HIS A 17 2.69 16.15 10.75
C HIS A 17 1.68 17.12 10.13
N VAL A 18 0.62 16.61 9.47
CA VAL A 18 -0.48 17.43 8.94
C VAL A 18 -1.20 18.14 10.09
N GLY A 19 -1.43 17.47 11.23
CA GLY A 19 -2.03 18.04 12.43
C GLY A 19 -1.24 19.25 12.96
N VAL A 20 0.08 19.12 13.07
CA VAL A 20 0.96 20.23 13.46
C VAL A 20 0.84 21.42 12.48
N GLY A 21 0.73 21.12 11.17
CA GLY A 21 0.52 22.15 10.16
C GLY A 21 -0.85 22.86 10.30
N ALA A 22 -1.90 22.08 10.56
CA ALA A 22 -3.25 22.59 10.77
C ALA A 22 -3.31 23.54 11.97
N GLU A 23 -2.74 23.13 13.12
CA GLU A 23 -2.69 23.97 14.32
C GLU A 23 -1.97 25.32 14.10
N LYS A 24 -0.85 25.31 13.36
CA LYS A 24 -0.14 26.53 12.98
C LYS A 24 -0.99 27.47 12.11
N ALA A 25 -1.92 26.91 11.36
CA ALA A 25 -2.88 27.67 10.54
C ALA A 25 -4.19 28.01 11.28
N GLY A 26 -4.29 27.73 12.59
CA GLY A 26 -5.48 27.97 13.39
C GLY A 26 -6.65 27.04 13.06
N ARG A 27 -6.36 25.85 12.53
CA ARG A 27 -7.32 24.79 12.15
C ARG A 27 -7.13 23.56 13.02
N THR A 28 -8.12 22.67 13.00
CA THR A 28 -8.01 21.32 13.56
C THR A 28 -7.80 20.28 12.47
N ILE A 29 -7.21 19.14 12.81
CA ILE A 29 -7.02 18.03 11.86
C ILE A 29 -8.37 17.52 11.32
N GLY A 30 -9.43 17.55 12.11
CA GLY A 30 -10.78 17.15 11.69
C GLY A 30 -11.43 18.03 10.61
N GLU A 31 -10.83 19.18 10.29
CA GLU A 31 -11.27 20.03 9.17
C GLU A 31 -10.52 19.72 7.87
N ILE A 32 -9.65 18.71 7.88
CA ILE A 32 -8.81 18.35 6.75
C ILE A 32 -9.20 16.94 6.28
N ASP A 33 -9.61 16.84 5.02
CA ASP A 33 -9.80 15.54 4.38
C ASP A 33 -8.45 14.93 4.03
N LEU A 34 -8.25 13.68 4.43
CA LEU A 34 -6.99 12.93 4.29
C LEU A 34 -7.20 11.67 3.43
N PRO A 35 -7.48 11.84 2.12
CA PRO A 35 -7.63 10.71 1.23
C PRO A 35 -6.30 10.02 0.98
N GLU A 36 -6.35 8.69 0.80
CA GLU A 36 -5.24 7.87 0.40
C GLU A 36 -5.62 6.92 -0.73
N LEU A 37 -4.72 6.75 -1.70
CA LEU A 37 -4.84 5.76 -2.75
C LEU A 37 -4.32 4.41 -2.23
N LEU A 38 -5.24 3.50 -1.88
CA LEU A 38 -4.92 2.16 -1.40
C LEU A 38 -4.88 1.15 -2.54
N VAL A 39 -3.70 0.64 -2.82
CA VAL A 39 -3.53 -0.43 -3.81
C VAL A 39 -4.23 -1.70 -3.33
N CYS A 40 -5.02 -2.30 -4.22
CA CYS A 40 -5.82 -3.48 -3.92
C CYS A 40 -5.61 -4.58 -4.96
N SER A 41 -5.36 -5.81 -4.49
CA SER A 41 -5.40 -7.02 -5.31
C SER A 41 -6.13 -8.11 -4.55
N LEU A 42 -7.31 -8.50 -5.04
CA LEU A 42 -8.25 -9.34 -4.30
C LEU A 42 -8.63 -10.58 -5.11
N SER A 43 -8.56 -11.74 -4.47
CA SER A 43 -9.13 -12.98 -4.99
C SER A 43 -9.46 -13.91 -3.83
N ASP A 44 -10.69 -14.37 -3.73
CA ASP A 44 -11.09 -15.41 -2.78
C ASP A 44 -10.75 -16.81 -3.31
N ASP A 45 -10.67 -16.97 -4.65
CA ASP A 45 -10.32 -18.24 -5.30
C ASP A 45 -8.80 -18.51 -5.30
N ASP A 46 -7.98 -17.47 -5.50
CA ASP A 46 -6.51 -17.56 -5.46
C ASP A 46 -5.89 -16.36 -4.73
N PRO A 47 -5.95 -16.35 -3.38
CA PRO A 47 -5.36 -15.28 -2.60
C PRO A 47 -3.83 -15.17 -2.74
N ALA A 48 -3.16 -16.28 -3.07
CA ALA A 48 -1.71 -16.28 -3.26
C ALA A 48 -1.31 -15.51 -4.53
N GLU A 49 -2.08 -15.63 -5.62
CA GLU A 49 -1.88 -14.83 -6.82
C GLU A 49 -2.15 -13.34 -6.58
N ALA A 50 -3.20 -13.03 -5.81
CA ALA A 50 -3.49 -11.65 -5.42
C ALA A 50 -2.30 -10.99 -4.68
N VAL A 51 -1.68 -11.71 -3.74
CA VAL A 51 -0.46 -11.24 -3.05
C VAL A 51 0.72 -11.12 -4.00
N ARG A 52 0.94 -12.08 -4.90
CA ARG A 52 2.05 -12.06 -5.87
C ARG A 52 1.97 -10.87 -6.81
N THR A 53 0.76 -10.52 -7.26
CA THR A 53 0.52 -9.32 -8.06
C THR A 53 0.98 -8.06 -7.32
N GLY A 54 0.63 -7.92 -6.04
CA GLY A 54 1.10 -6.82 -5.19
C GLY A 54 2.63 -6.78 -5.03
N LYS A 55 3.28 -7.92 -4.85
CA LYS A 55 4.74 -8.01 -4.70
C LYS A 55 5.51 -7.40 -5.87
N SER A 56 5.02 -7.52 -7.10
CA SER A 56 5.65 -6.90 -8.26
C SER A 56 5.67 -5.37 -8.16
N LEU A 57 4.60 -4.78 -7.63
CA LEU A 57 4.54 -3.34 -7.37
C LEU A 57 5.47 -2.93 -6.21
N VAL A 58 5.54 -3.72 -5.13
CA VAL A 58 6.51 -3.46 -4.04
C VAL A 58 7.94 -3.50 -4.57
N ALA A 59 8.28 -4.47 -5.42
CA ALA A 59 9.60 -4.53 -6.05
C ALA A 59 9.91 -3.28 -6.90
N TYR A 60 8.92 -2.75 -7.63
CA TYR A 60 9.06 -1.47 -8.33
C TYR A 60 9.41 -0.34 -7.36
N TYR A 61 8.65 -0.21 -6.24
CA TYR A 61 8.87 0.87 -5.27
C TYR A 61 10.20 0.73 -4.52
N LEU A 62 10.62 -0.47 -4.17
CA LEU A 62 11.94 -0.71 -3.58
C LEU A 62 13.08 -0.28 -4.52
N GLY A 63 12.88 -0.46 -5.83
CA GLY A 63 13.84 -0.03 -6.83
C GLY A 63 13.88 1.49 -7.08
N THR A 64 12.71 2.17 -7.03
CA THR A 64 12.57 3.58 -7.44
C THR A 64 12.45 4.56 -6.28
N GLU A 65 11.81 4.16 -5.17
CA GLU A 65 11.51 4.99 -4.00
C GLU A 65 11.96 4.34 -2.68
N PRO A 66 13.23 3.90 -2.57
CA PRO A 66 13.70 3.12 -1.43
C PRO A 66 13.52 3.83 -0.09
N HIS A 67 13.66 5.15 -0.05
CA HIS A 67 13.51 5.94 1.18
C HIS A 67 12.08 5.92 1.74
N ILE A 68 11.06 5.84 0.88
CA ILE A 68 9.66 5.68 1.30
C ILE A 68 9.43 4.27 1.82
N MET A 69 10.00 3.28 1.14
CA MET A 69 9.88 1.89 1.53
C MET A 69 10.55 1.61 2.88
N GLU A 70 11.75 2.13 3.12
CA GLU A 70 12.44 2.06 4.40
C GLU A 70 11.64 2.75 5.51
N ALA A 71 11.09 3.94 5.25
CA ALA A 71 10.20 4.65 6.19
C ALA A 71 8.89 3.89 6.47
N SER A 72 8.49 2.99 5.58
CA SER A 72 7.33 2.10 5.73
C SER A 72 7.67 0.72 6.29
N GLY A 73 8.92 0.51 6.74
CA GLY A 73 9.36 -0.69 7.43
C GLY A 73 10.08 -1.73 6.56
N ALA A 74 10.42 -1.39 5.30
CA ALA A 74 11.21 -2.30 4.46
C ALA A 74 12.68 -2.39 4.98
N ASP A 75 13.21 -3.62 5.00
CA ASP A 75 14.59 -3.87 5.36
C ASP A 75 15.55 -3.29 4.29
N PRO A 76 16.54 -2.46 4.65
CA PRO A 76 17.55 -1.95 3.73
C PRO A 76 18.29 -3.05 2.94
N GLU A 77 18.56 -4.21 3.56
CA GLU A 77 19.17 -5.34 2.85
C GLU A 77 18.25 -5.91 1.74
N LEU A 78 16.94 -5.87 1.95
CA LEU A 78 15.96 -6.25 0.91
C LEU A 78 15.99 -5.24 -0.24
N VAL A 79 16.06 -3.95 0.07
CA VAL A 79 16.17 -2.88 -0.95
C VAL A 79 17.39 -3.12 -1.85
N ASP A 80 18.55 -3.41 -1.28
CA ASP A 80 19.78 -3.65 -2.03
C ASP A 80 19.66 -4.91 -2.92
N ARG A 81 19.12 -6.01 -2.40
CA ARG A 81 18.89 -7.24 -3.19
C ARG A 81 17.92 -7.02 -4.36
N VAL A 82 16.84 -6.25 -4.14
CA VAL A 82 15.89 -5.93 -5.21
C VAL A 82 16.55 -5.09 -6.30
N LYS A 83 17.35 -4.08 -5.93
CA LYS A 83 18.11 -3.25 -6.88
C LYS A 83 19.08 -4.06 -7.73
N GLU A 84 19.73 -5.08 -7.16
CA GLU A 84 20.61 -5.97 -7.90
C GLU A 84 19.88 -6.78 -8.98
N VAL A 85 18.66 -7.25 -8.69
CA VAL A 85 17.83 -8.03 -9.62
C VAL A 85 17.18 -7.14 -10.69
N VAL A 86 16.67 -5.97 -10.29
CA VAL A 86 15.92 -5.08 -11.18
C VAL A 86 16.84 -4.39 -12.18
N GLY A 87 17.97 -3.85 -11.73
CA GLY A 87 18.91 -3.12 -12.60
C GLY A 87 18.32 -1.82 -13.19
N TRP A 88 19.04 -1.23 -14.13
CA TRP A 88 18.58 -0.05 -14.88
C TRP A 88 19.10 -0.07 -16.33
N PRO A 89 18.25 0.14 -17.35
CA PRO A 89 16.79 0.32 -17.27
C PRO A 89 16.07 -0.98 -16.93
N ALA A 90 15.03 -0.88 -16.09
CA ALA A 90 14.24 -2.01 -15.63
C ALA A 90 13.06 -2.30 -16.56
N THR A 91 12.68 -3.57 -16.67
CA THR A 91 11.50 -4.04 -17.38
C THR A 91 10.48 -4.65 -16.41
N GLU A 92 9.24 -4.83 -16.87
CA GLU A 92 8.22 -5.53 -16.07
C GLU A 92 8.65 -6.96 -15.68
N ALA A 93 9.38 -7.65 -16.54
CA ALA A 93 9.92 -8.98 -16.25
C ALA A 93 10.96 -8.95 -15.11
N ASP A 94 11.71 -7.85 -14.97
CA ASP A 94 12.66 -7.67 -13.88
C ASP A 94 11.94 -7.51 -12.55
N TYR A 95 10.86 -6.71 -12.49
CA TYR A 95 10.04 -6.55 -11.29
C TYR A 95 9.32 -7.85 -10.91
N ARG A 96 8.82 -8.62 -11.88
CA ARG A 96 8.24 -9.94 -11.62
C ARG A 96 9.25 -10.92 -11.02
N ARG A 97 10.50 -10.93 -11.48
CA ARG A 97 11.56 -11.74 -10.87
C ARG A 97 11.92 -11.27 -9.47
N ALA A 98 11.99 -9.96 -9.27
CA ALA A 98 12.28 -9.40 -7.96
C ALA A 98 11.13 -9.62 -6.95
N ALA A 99 9.90 -9.82 -7.41
CA ALA A 99 8.75 -10.13 -6.58
C ALA A 99 8.96 -11.40 -5.71
N ASP A 100 9.75 -12.36 -6.20
CA ASP A 100 10.09 -13.58 -5.45
C ASP A 100 10.94 -13.29 -4.20
N LEU A 101 11.61 -12.14 -4.16
CA LEU A 101 12.38 -11.70 -2.98
C LEU A 101 11.51 -11.03 -1.91
N ILE A 102 10.32 -10.56 -2.28
CA ILE A 102 9.44 -9.78 -1.40
C ILE A 102 8.72 -10.73 -0.43
N PRO A 103 8.84 -10.54 0.90
CA PRO A 103 8.03 -11.27 1.87
C PRO A 103 6.53 -10.95 1.72
N ASP A 104 5.66 -11.93 1.97
CA ASP A 104 4.21 -11.76 1.88
C ASP A 104 3.68 -10.75 2.91
N ASP A 105 4.27 -10.76 4.11
CA ASP A 105 3.93 -9.85 5.19
C ASP A 105 4.25 -8.39 4.85
N LEU A 106 5.38 -8.14 4.18
CA LEU A 106 5.69 -6.79 3.69
C LEU A 106 4.66 -6.32 2.65
N ALA A 107 4.30 -7.17 1.68
CA ALA A 107 3.27 -6.79 0.69
C ALA A 107 1.93 -6.49 1.36
N ARG A 108 1.53 -7.29 2.36
CA ARG A 108 0.28 -7.10 3.13
C ARG A 108 0.30 -5.88 4.04
N SER A 109 1.47 -5.47 4.53
CA SER A 109 1.58 -4.25 5.36
C SER A 109 1.52 -2.95 4.56
N LEU A 110 1.67 -3.02 3.24
CA LEU A 110 1.72 -1.86 2.35
C LEU A 110 0.49 -1.73 1.45
N MET A 111 -0.32 -2.79 1.32
CA MET A 111 -1.41 -2.84 0.35
C MET A 111 -2.51 -3.80 0.81
N ALA A 112 -3.74 -3.58 0.34
CA ALA A 112 -4.87 -4.47 0.56
C ALA A 112 -4.80 -5.66 -0.44
N VAL A 113 -4.09 -6.75 -0.06
CA VAL A 113 -3.86 -7.91 -0.93
C VAL A 113 -4.24 -9.23 -0.26
N GLY A 114 -4.96 -10.09 -0.99
CA GLY A 114 -5.39 -11.41 -0.51
C GLY A 114 -6.87 -11.69 -0.73
N THR A 115 -7.57 -12.23 0.28
CA THR A 115 -9.01 -12.44 0.26
C THR A 115 -9.77 -11.13 0.47
N ALA A 116 -11.08 -11.11 0.15
CA ALA A 116 -11.96 -9.97 0.43
C ALA A 116 -11.91 -9.55 1.91
N THR A 117 -11.93 -10.52 2.83
CA THR A 117 -11.85 -10.25 4.28
C THR A 117 -10.50 -9.60 4.63
N GLN A 118 -9.39 -10.15 4.15
CA GLN A 118 -8.05 -9.60 4.41
C GLN A 118 -7.91 -8.17 3.87
N CYS A 119 -8.44 -7.90 2.67
CA CYS A 119 -8.43 -6.57 2.10
C CYS A 119 -9.24 -5.57 2.93
N ARG A 120 -10.42 -5.96 3.44
CA ARG A 120 -11.24 -5.13 4.33
C ARG A 120 -10.53 -4.82 5.65
N ASP A 121 -9.91 -5.83 6.26
CA ASP A 121 -9.15 -5.68 7.50
C ASP A 121 -8.00 -4.68 7.31
N THR A 122 -7.25 -4.81 6.20
CA THR A 122 -6.17 -3.86 5.85
C THR A 122 -6.72 -2.44 5.67
N VAL A 123 -7.81 -2.26 4.91
CA VAL A 123 -8.40 -0.91 4.71
C VAL A 123 -8.86 -0.32 6.05
N ALA A 124 -9.41 -1.12 6.97
CA ALA A 124 -9.77 -0.66 8.32
C ALA A 124 -8.55 -0.17 9.10
N GLU A 125 -7.38 -0.84 8.99
CA GLU A 125 -6.14 -0.38 9.64
C GLU A 125 -5.68 1.00 9.15
N TYR A 126 -5.85 1.30 7.85
CA TYR A 126 -5.55 2.62 7.30
C TYR A 126 -6.55 3.70 7.78
N VAL A 127 -7.83 3.36 7.90
CA VAL A 127 -8.83 4.26 8.49
C VAL A 127 -8.49 4.54 9.95
N ASP A 128 -8.12 3.53 10.72
CA ASP A 128 -7.65 3.69 12.10
C ASP A 128 -6.35 4.49 12.21
N ALA A 129 -5.52 4.49 11.16
CA ALA A 129 -4.33 5.32 11.06
C ALA A 129 -4.63 6.80 10.73
N GLY A 130 -5.88 7.13 10.37
CA GLY A 130 -6.33 8.49 10.13
C GLY A 130 -6.70 8.83 8.68
N VAL A 131 -6.77 7.84 7.79
CA VAL A 131 -7.29 8.02 6.43
C VAL A 131 -8.80 8.28 6.51
N THR A 132 -9.25 9.42 5.97
CA THR A 132 -10.67 9.79 5.97
C THR A 132 -11.43 9.32 4.73
N CYS A 133 -10.72 9.04 3.64
CA CYS A 133 -11.28 8.60 2.38
C CYS A 133 -10.33 7.58 1.70
N PRO A 134 -10.48 6.27 1.96
CA PRO A 134 -9.75 5.24 1.23
C PRO A 134 -10.21 5.23 -0.24
N ILE A 135 -9.26 5.39 -1.17
CA ILE A 135 -9.51 5.29 -2.61
C ILE A 135 -8.89 3.99 -3.09
N LEU A 136 -9.70 2.97 -3.33
CA LEU A 136 -9.22 1.67 -3.76
C LEU A 136 -8.70 1.72 -5.20
N TYR A 137 -7.46 1.28 -5.40
CA TYR A 137 -6.79 1.18 -6.69
C TYR A 137 -6.52 -0.28 -7.05
N PRO A 138 -7.41 -0.93 -7.84
CA PRO A 138 -7.26 -2.32 -8.21
C PRO A 138 -6.07 -2.54 -9.14
N LEU A 139 -5.27 -3.60 -8.87
CA LEU A 139 -4.20 -4.08 -9.76
C LEU A 139 -4.68 -5.13 -10.78
N MET A 140 -5.94 -5.53 -10.70
CA MET A 140 -6.57 -6.52 -11.56
C MET A 140 -7.38 -5.83 -12.67
N ASP A 141 -7.49 -6.49 -13.84
CA ASP A 141 -8.30 -5.98 -14.96
C ASP A 141 -9.80 -5.98 -14.64
N ASP A 142 -10.27 -7.00 -13.91
CA ASP A 142 -11.66 -7.07 -13.43
C ASP A 142 -11.78 -6.42 -12.05
N MET A 143 -12.48 -5.29 -11.99
CA MET A 143 -12.73 -4.53 -10.75
C MET A 143 -13.98 -5.01 -9.99
N VAL A 144 -14.81 -5.85 -10.58
CA VAL A 144 -16.08 -6.29 -9.97
C VAL A 144 -15.87 -6.93 -8.60
N PRO A 145 -14.89 -7.84 -8.39
CA PRO A 145 -14.65 -8.42 -7.07
C PRO A 145 -14.32 -7.38 -5.98
N VAL A 146 -13.61 -6.32 -6.32
CA VAL A 146 -13.31 -5.23 -5.37
C VAL A 146 -14.57 -4.42 -5.06
N ILE A 147 -15.37 -4.08 -6.08
CA ILE A 147 -16.64 -3.37 -5.90
C ILE A 147 -17.57 -4.18 -4.99
N ASP A 148 -17.74 -5.47 -5.27
CA ASP A 148 -18.61 -6.36 -4.49
C ASP A 148 -18.11 -6.50 -3.05
N ALA A 149 -16.79 -6.63 -2.86
CA ALA A 149 -16.18 -6.75 -1.55
C ALA A 149 -16.42 -5.53 -0.64
N PHE A 150 -16.57 -4.35 -1.21
CA PHE A 150 -16.67 -3.09 -0.44
C PHE A 150 -18.03 -2.40 -0.57
N SER A 151 -18.99 -2.93 -1.36
CA SER A 151 -20.29 -2.29 -1.60
C SER A 151 -21.10 -2.04 -0.33
N ASP A 152 -21.09 -2.99 0.60
CA ASP A 152 -21.82 -2.94 1.88
C ASP A 152 -20.87 -2.80 3.09
N TRP A 153 -19.58 -2.53 2.82
CA TRP A 153 -18.58 -2.42 3.87
C TRP A 153 -18.52 -1.00 4.44
N SER A 154 -18.41 -0.92 5.77
CA SER A 154 -18.13 0.31 6.51
C SER A 154 -17.10 -0.02 7.58
N PRO A 155 -16.02 0.74 7.69
CA PRO A 155 -15.01 0.56 8.74
C PRO A 155 -15.55 0.89 10.12
#